data_b4e136fbda77dabc34f3f5eaece8f38a
#
_entry.id   b4e136fbda77dabc34f3f5eaece8f38a
#
_cell.length_a   1.000
_cell.length_b   1.000
_cell.length_c   1.000
_cell.angle_alpha   90.00
_cell.angle_beta   90.00
_cell.angle_gamma   90.00
#
_symmetry.space_group_name_H-M   'P 1'
#
loop_
_entity.id
_entity.type
_entity.pdbx_description
1 polymer ?
#
loop_
_entity_poly.entity_id
_entity_poly.type
_entity_poly.pdbx_seq_one_letter_code
_entity_poly.pdbx_strand_id
1 'polypeptide(L)'
;MKRLENKIAVITGGADGLGRAASIKFTAEGATVLIWDMNEEKGLLTVAEIEKEGGKVFFVKVNTASYNEVEAATQAAVEKFGRIDILINNAGITRDASIRKMTPDQWQQVIDVNLTGVFNCAKCISAGMVEKGYGRIINTSSVVALYGNFGQTNYVATKAGVIGITKTLARELGRKGVTVNAVAPGFIATEMVKKMPENILKSMEEKVPLGRLGMPEEIASAYLFLASDEAAYINGATLSVDGGIVN
;
A
#
# COMPACT_ATOMS: atom_id res chain seq x y z
N MET A 1 -0.64 24.05 8.08
CA MET A 1 0.58 23.57 7.36
C MET A 1 0.26 22.20 6.81
N LYS A 2 0.53 21.93 5.55
CA LYS A 2 0.30 20.62 4.93
C LYS A 2 1.31 19.61 5.48
N ARG A 3 0.85 18.41 5.84
CA ARG A 3 1.67 17.39 6.56
C ARG A 3 2.76 16.76 5.70
N LEU A 4 2.61 16.77 4.36
CA LEU A 4 3.54 16.20 3.39
C LEU A 4 4.08 17.25 2.40
N GLU A 5 4.15 18.51 2.83
CA GLU A 5 4.63 19.60 1.99
C GLU A 5 6.02 19.28 1.40
N ASN A 6 6.15 19.40 0.07
CA ASN A 6 7.38 19.13 -0.68
C ASN A 6 7.91 17.68 -0.59
N LYS A 7 7.13 16.72 -0.14
CA LYS A 7 7.50 15.29 -0.16
C LYS A 7 7.18 14.67 -1.51
N ILE A 8 8.02 13.75 -1.94
CA ILE A 8 7.80 12.91 -3.13
C ILE A 8 7.37 11.53 -2.66
N ALA A 9 6.16 11.12 -3.05
CA ALA A 9 5.57 9.85 -2.63
C ALA A 9 5.31 8.93 -3.82
N VAL A 10 5.79 7.70 -3.76
CA VAL A 10 5.42 6.62 -4.67
C VAL A 10 4.30 5.80 -4.02
N ILE A 11 3.21 5.59 -4.73
CA ILE A 11 2.07 4.76 -4.29
C ILE A 11 1.83 3.66 -5.33
N THR A 12 2.13 2.42 -4.97
CA THR A 12 1.88 1.28 -5.85
C THR A 12 0.41 0.86 -5.77
N GLY A 13 -0.19 0.49 -6.91
CA GLY A 13 -1.64 0.28 -6.98
C GLY A 13 -2.43 1.55 -6.70
N GLY A 14 -1.85 2.72 -7.03
CA GLY A 14 -2.39 4.04 -6.70
C GLY A 14 -3.56 4.51 -7.56
N ALA A 15 -3.97 3.72 -8.56
CA ALA A 15 -5.03 4.07 -9.50
C ALA A 15 -6.43 3.69 -9.01
N ASP A 16 -6.58 2.84 -8.00
CA ASP A 16 -7.88 2.33 -7.54
C ASP A 16 -7.91 2.07 -6.03
N GLY A 17 -9.09 1.94 -5.45
CA GLY A 17 -9.33 1.51 -4.08
C GLY A 17 -8.55 2.31 -3.03
N LEU A 18 -7.84 1.59 -2.16
CA LEU A 18 -7.04 2.18 -1.07
C LEU A 18 -5.92 3.08 -1.60
N GLY A 19 -5.26 2.63 -2.68
CA GLY A 19 -4.16 3.37 -3.29
C GLY A 19 -4.63 4.70 -3.90
N ARG A 20 -5.79 4.71 -4.57
CA ARG A 20 -6.39 5.95 -5.09
C ARG A 20 -6.74 6.91 -3.96
N ALA A 21 -7.39 6.43 -2.89
CA ALA A 21 -7.71 7.26 -1.73
C ALA A 21 -6.44 7.86 -1.08
N ALA A 22 -5.36 7.07 -1.01
CA ALA A 22 -4.06 7.56 -0.56
C ALA A 22 -3.48 8.61 -1.51
N SER A 23 -3.55 8.40 -2.83
CA SER A 23 -3.05 9.35 -3.83
C SER A 23 -3.74 10.71 -3.70
N ILE A 24 -5.08 10.73 -3.58
CA ILE A 24 -5.86 11.94 -3.37
C ILE A 24 -5.49 12.62 -2.05
N LYS A 25 -5.43 11.85 -0.96
CA LYS A 25 -5.15 12.41 0.36
C LYS A 25 -3.74 12.98 0.47
N PHE A 26 -2.75 12.30 -0.08
CA PHE A 26 -1.35 12.73 -0.03
C PHE A 26 -1.11 14.01 -0.84
N THR A 27 -1.73 14.13 -2.01
CA THR A 27 -1.64 15.36 -2.83
C THR A 27 -2.34 16.54 -2.16
N ALA A 28 -3.49 16.32 -1.52
CA ALA A 28 -4.17 17.34 -0.72
C ALA A 28 -3.31 17.84 0.44
N GLU A 29 -2.45 16.97 1.00
CA GLU A 29 -1.48 17.28 2.06
C GLU A 29 -0.11 17.76 1.54
N GLY A 30 -0.01 18.12 0.26
CA GLY A 30 1.14 18.82 -0.32
C GLY A 30 2.23 17.92 -0.90
N ALA A 31 2.04 16.61 -0.94
CA ALA A 31 2.97 15.71 -1.61
C ALA A 31 2.84 15.82 -3.14
N THR A 32 3.96 15.60 -3.84
CA THR A 32 3.92 15.17 -5.23
C THR A 32 3.82 13.66 -5.25
N VAL A 33 2.76 13.11 -5.86
CA VAL A 33 2.48 11.68 -5.87
C VAL A 33 2.83 11.06 -7.22
N LEU A 34 3.55 9.95 -7.20
CA LEU A 34 3.81 9.07 -8.34
C LEU A 34 2.93 7.83 -8.19
N ILE A 35 1.88 7.73 -8.99
CA ILE A 35 1.02 6.56 -9.07
C ILE A 35 1.72 5.51 -9.93
N TRP A 36 2.10 4.38 -9.32
CA TRP A 36 2.60 3.21 -10.03
C TRP A 36 1.50 2.16 -10.10
N ASP A 37 0.99 1.91 -11.30
CA ASP A 37 -0.10 0.95 -11.50
C ASP A 37 0.00 0.31 -12.89
N MET A 38 -0.58 -0.88 -13.03
CA MET A 38 -0.69 -1.57 -14.33
C MET A 38 -1.88 -1.05 -15.15
N ASN A 39 -2.90 -0.50 -14.48
CA ASN A 39 -4.12 -0.01 -15.12
C ASN A 39 -3.96 1.46 -15.51
N GLU A 40 -3.56 1.68 -16.77
CA GLU A 40 -3.31 3.00 -17.32
C GLU A 40 -4.58 3.86 -17.37
N GLU A 41 -5.72 3.28 -17.77
CA GLU A 41 -7.00 4.00 -17.86
C GLU A 41 -7.41 4.58 -16.51
N LYS A 42 -7.45 3.73 -15.46
CA LYS A 42 -7.78 4.20 -14.10
C LYS A 42 -6.73 5.16 -13.56
N GLY A 43 -5.46 4.94 -13.89
CA GLY A 43 -4.36 5.81 -13.50
C GLY A 43 -4.53 7.23 -14.04
N LEU A 44 -4.83 7.37 -15.31
CA LEU A 44 -5.07 8.66 -15.96
C LEU A 44 -6.34 9.35 -15.46
N LEU A 45 -7.41 8.60 -15.17
CA LEU A 45 -8.61 9.14 -14.54
C LEU A 45 -8.32 9.71 -13.14
N THR A 46 -7.54 9.00 -12.34
CA THR A 46 -7.14 9.47 -11.01
C THR A 46 -6.24 10.70 -11.10
N VAL A 47 -5.33 10.74 -12.08
CA VAL A 47 -4.50 11.93 -12.33
C VAL A 47 -5.38 13.14 -12.66
N ALA A 48 -6.31 13.01 -13.61
CA ALA A 48 -7.18 14.10 -14.01
C ALA A 48 -8.04 14.64 -12.85
N GLU A 49 -8.52 13.76 -11.98
CA GLU A 49 -9.26 14.13 -10.78
C GLU A 49 -8.40 14.93 -9.80
N ILE A 50 -7.19 14.46 -9.50
CA ILE A 50 -6.28 15.13 -8.56
C ILE A 50 -5.80 16.48 -9.12
N GLU A 51 -5.48 16.55 -10.41
CA GLU A 51 -5.06 17.80 -11.07
C GLU A 51 -6.16 18.87 -11.06
N LYS A 52 -7.43 18.46 -11.20
CA LYS A 52 -8.57 19.35 -11.10
C LYS A 52 -8.66 20.05 -9.74
N GLU A 53 -8.24 19.37 -8.68
CA GLU A 53 -8.17 19.92 -7.32
C GLU A 53 -6.81 20.62 -7.02
N GLY A 54 -5.97 20.79 -8.04
CA GLY A 54 -4.66 21.46 -7.92
C GLY A 54 -3.56 20.61 -7.30
N GLY A 55 -3.75 19.31 -7.17
CA GLY A 55 -2.74 18.38 -6.67
C GLY A 55 -1.64 18.10 -7.70
N LYS A 56 -0.43 17.76 -7.22
CA LYS A 56 0.71 17.38 -8.07
C LYS A 56 0.79 15.85 -8.14
N VAL A 57 0.51 15.27 -9.29
CA VAL A 57 0.46 13.83 -9.49
C VAL A 57 1.01 13.42 -10.86
N PHE A 58 1.60 12.24 -10.94
CA PHE A 58 2.10 11.65 -12.18
C PHE A 58 1.76 10.17 -12.20
N PHE A 59 1.33 9.65 -13.33
CA PHE A 59 1.12 8.24 -13.56
C PHE A 59 2.32 7.62 -14.25
N VAL A 60 2.72 6.44 -13.80
CA VAL A 60 3.73 5.60 -14.44
C VAL A 60 3.21 4.17 -14.45
N LYS A 61 3.15 3.56 -15.63
CA LYS A 61 2.78 2.14 -15.77
C LYS A 61 3.94 1.27 -15.31
N VAL A 62 3.76 0.55 -14.20
CA VAL A 62 4.80 -0.26 -13.58
C VAL A 62 4.19 -1.57 -13.09
N ASN A 63 4.76 -2.68 -13.53
CA ASN A 63 4.54 -3.98 -12.91
C ASN A 63 5.50 -4.17 -11.74
N THR A 64 5.00 -4.08 -10.51
CA THR A 64 5.83 -4.23 -9.30
C THR A 64 6.47 -5.62 -9.16
N ALA A 65 5.90 -6.66 -9.79
CA ALA A 65 6.50 -7.99 -9.84
C ALA A 65 7.78 -8.05 -10.71
N SER A 66 7.98 -7.07 -11.60
CA SER A 66 9.17 -6.95 -12.46
C SER A 66 10.22 -6.06 -11.81
N TYR A 67 11.32 -6.65 -11.33
CA TYR A 67 12.43 -5.88 -10.74
C TYR A 67 12.95 -4.79 -11.68
N ASN A 68 13.15 -5.12 -12.95
CA ASN A 68 13.70 -4.19 -13.94
C ASN A 68 12.77 -3.00 -14.20
N GLU A 69 11.44 -3.21 -14.22
CA GLU A 69 10.49 -2.10 -14.37
C GLU A 69 10.49 -1.18 -13.13
N VAL A 70 10.55 -1.76 -11.94
CA VAL A 70 10.64 -1.01 -10.67
C VAL A 70 11.94 -0.22 -10.61
N GLU A 71 13.07 -0.81 -11.00
CA GLU A 71 14.37 -0.15 -11.02
C GLU A 71 14.37 1.03 -12.01
N ALA A 72 13.91 0.82 -13.24
CA ALA A 72 13.82 1.87 -14.26
C ALA A 72 12.89 3.02 -13.81
N ALA A 73 11.72 2.70 -13.24
CA ALA A 73 10.79 3.69 -12.73
C ALA A 73 11.37 4.47 -11.54
N THR A 74 12.15 3.80 -10.67
CA THR A 74 12.86 4.46 -9.55
C THR A 74 13.90 5.44 -10.07
N GLN A 75 14.72 5.04 -11.04
CA GLN A 75 15.73 5.90 -11.67
C GLN A 75 15.10 7.12 -12.30
N ALA A 76 14.07 6.94 -13.13
CA ALA A 76 13.34 8.05 -13.75
C ALA A 76 12.71 9.01 -12.72
N ALA A 77 12.18 8.48 -11.62
CA ALA A 77 11.64 9.31 -10.55
C ALA A 77 12.74 10.13 -9.85
N VAL A 78 13.90 9.53 -9.57
CA VAL A 78 15.04 10.22 -8.95
C VAL A 78 15.64 11.27 -9.90
N GLU A 79 15.77 10.96 -11.19
CA GLU A 79 16.23 11.93 -12.20
C GLU A 79 15.31 13.15 -12.28
N LYS A 80 13.99 12.94 -12.24
CA LYS A 80 13.00 14.02 -12.37
C LYS A 80 12.81 14.84 -11.11
N PHE A 81 12.82 14.21 -9.93
CA PHE A 81 12.44 14.83 -8.66
C PHE A 81 13.60 14.94 -7.64
N GLY A 82 14.74 14.34 -7.94
CA GLY A 82 15.94 14.34 -7.09
C GLY A 82 15.88 13.36 -5.91
N ARG A 83 14.69 12.83 -5.55
CA ARG A 83 14.50 11.92 -4.42
C ARG A 83 13.13 11.25 -4.43
N ILE A 84 12.99 10.21 -3.61
CA ILE A 84 11.71 9.64 -3.18
C ILE A 84 11.73 9.61 -1.65
N ASP A 85 10.76 10.28 -1.01
CA ASP A 85 10.68 10.40 0.45
C ASP A 85 9.77 9.33 1.08
N ILE A 86 8.72 8.93 0.35
CA ILE A 86 7.68 8.04 0.84
C ILE A 86 7.41 6.94 -0.17
N LEU A 87 7.30 5.71 0.32
CA LEU A 87 6.84 4.55 -0.44
C LEU A 87 5.64 3.91 0.25
N ILE A 88 4.51 3.85 -0.46
CA ILE A 88 3.34 3.06 -0.07
C ILE A 88 3.29 1.81 -0.95
N ASN A 89 3.66 0.67 -0.38
CA ASN A 89 3.50 -0.64 -0.99
C ASN A 89 2.05 -1.10 -0.80
N ASN A 90 1.17 -0.71 -1.71
CA ASN A 90 -0.25 -1.01 -1.65
C ASN A 90 -0.69 -1.98 -2.77
N ALA A 91 -0.01 -2.06 -3.90
CA ALA A 91 -0.36 -2.99 -4.97
C ALA A 91 -0.56 -4.42 -4.45
N GLY A 92 -1.63 -5.05 -4.87
CA GLY A 92 -1.94 -6.41 -4.45
C GLY A 92 -3.14 -6.99 -5.19
N ILE A 93 -3.13 -8.32 -5.29
CA ILE A 93 -4.20 -9.10 -5.93
C ILE A 93 -4.63 -10.25 -5.02
N THR A 94 -5.81 -10.79 -5.28
CA THR A 94 -6.29 -12.05 -4.70
C THR A 94 -6.53 -13.07 -5.81
N ARG A 95 -6.32 -14.35 -5.49
CA ARG A 95 -6.68 -15.52 -6.32
C ARG A 95 -7.18 -16.61 -5.38
N ASP A 96 -8.39 -16.38 -4.88
CA ASP A 96 -8.95 -17.18 -3.80
C ASP A 96 -9.37 -18.58 -4.29
N ALA A 97 -8.94 -19.60 -3.58
CA ALA A 97 -9.33 -20.99 -3.78
C ALA A 97 -9.01 -21.79 -2.52
N SER A 98 -9.85 -22.81 -2.22
CA SER A 98 -9.48 -23.75 -1.15
C SER A 98 -8.16 -24.46 -1.49
N ILE A 99 -7.40 -24.90 -0.48
CA ILE A 99 -6.08 -25.53 -0.69
C ILE A 99 -6.14 -26.71 -1.67
N ARG A 100 -7.26 -27.45 -1.71
CA ARG A 100 -7.45 -28.57 -2.65
C ARG A 100 -7.65 -28.14 -4.11
N LYS A 101 -8.07 -26.90 -4.35
CA LYS A 101 -8.38 -26.35 -5.69
C LYS A 101 -7.39 -25.28 -6.14
N MET A 102 -6.58 -24.75 -5.23
CA MET A 102 -5.59 -23.72 -5.55
C MET A 102 -4.54 -24.27 -6.49
N THR A 103 -4.39 -23.63 -7.65
CA THR A 103 -3.35 -24.01 -8.61
C THR A 103 -2.01 -23.38 -8.27
N PRO A 104 -0.88 -23.98 -8.70
CA PRO A 104 0.44 -23.35 -8.58
C PRO A 104 0.50 -21.94 -9.19
N ASP A 105 -0.18 -21.70 -10.32
CA ASP A 105 -0.23 -20.40 -10.96
C ASP A 105 -0.97 -19.36 -10.10
N GLN A 106 -2.10 -19.72 -9.49
CA GLN A 106 -2.83 -18.84 -8.56
C GLN A 106 -1.97 -18.49 -7.33
N TRP A 107 -1.21 -19.45 -6.82
CA TRP A 107 -0.25 -19.24 -5.76
C TRP A 107 0.83 -18.25 -6.19
N GLN A 108 1.52 -18.55 -7.30
CA GLN A 108 2.67 -17.78 -7.77
C GLN A 108 2.31 -16.34 -8.12
N GLN A 109 1.18 -16.11 -8.83
CA GLN A 109 0.72 -14.76 -9.14
C GLN A 109 0.57 -13.87 -7.90
N VAL A 110 0.02 -14.43 -6.81
CA VAL A 110 -0.17 -13.68 -5.56
C VAL A 110 1.18 -13.43 -4.87
N ILE A 111 2.08 -14.41 -4.86
CA ILE A 111 3.44 -14.24 -4.34
C ILE A 111 4.17 -13.13 -5.10
N ASP A 112 4.14 -13.17 -6.44
CA ASP A 112 4.88 -12.23 -7.29
C ASP A 112 4.44 -10.79 -7.06
N VAL A 113 3.14 -10.53 -7.02
CA VAL A 113 2.63 -9.17 -6.85
C VAL A 113 2.71 -8.72 -5.39
N ASN A 114 2.17 -9.53 -4.46
CA ASN A 114 1.93 -9.07 -3.09
C ASN A 114 3.17 -9.14 -2.18
N LEU A 115 4.16 -9.97 -2.52
CA LEU A 115 5.37 -10.16 -1.69
C LEU A 115 6.63 -9.76 -2.43
N THR A 116 6.88 -10.35 -3.60
CA THR A 116 8.05 -10.00 -4.43
C THR A 116 7.99 -8.54 -4.86
N GLY A 117 6.81 -8.05 -5.26
CA GLY A 117 6.62 -6.64 -5.62
C GLY A 117 6.95 -5.67 -4.47
N VAL A 118 6.58 -6.00 -3.23
CA VAL A 118 6.95 -5.22 -2.03
C VAL A 118 8.47 -5.20 -1.83
N PHE A 119 9.11 -6.37 -1.99
CA PHE A 119 10.57 -6.46 -1.93
C PHE A 119 11.25 -5.62 -3.02
N ASN A 120 10.82 -5.73 -4.27
CA ASN A 120 11.38 -4.99 -5.40
C ASN A 120 11.34 -3.48 -5.15
N CYS A 121 10.16 -2.95 -4.78
CA CYS A 121 9.99 -1.52 -4.52
C CYS A 121 10.83 -1.06 -3.33
N ALA A 122 10.82 -1.81 -2.22
CA ALA A 122 11.62 -1.49 -1.05
C ALA A 122 13.12 -1.51 -1.38
N LYS A 123 13.59 -2.52 -2.13
CA LYS A 123 15.00 -2.67 -2.53
C LYS A 123 15.48 -1.49 -3.39
N CYS A 124 14.73 -1.13 -4.43
CA CYS A 124 15.13 -0.08 -5.35
C CYS A 124 15.07 1.31 -4.72
N ILE A 125 14.03 1.61 -3.93
CA ILE A 125 13.78 2.96 -3.41
C ILE A 125 14.55 3.24 -2.13
N SER A 126 14.73 2.26 -1.24
CA SER A 126 15.37 2.50 0.07
C SER A 126 16.82 2.98 -0.02
N ALA A 127 17.55 2.63 -1.07
CA ALA A 127 18.93 3.07 -1.26
C ALA A 127 19.04 4.59 -1.28
N GLY A 128 18.20 5.28 -2.06
CA GLY A 128 18.16 6.74 -2.11
C GLY A 128 17.65 7.37 -0.80
N MET A 129 16.70 6.71 -0.10
CA MET A 129 16.25 7.17 1.22
C MET A 129 17.40 7.13 2.25
N VAL A 130 18.18 6.06 2.25
CA VAL A 130 19.35 5.90 3.13
C VAL A 130 20.42 6.97 2.84
N GLU A 131 20.71 7.23 1.57
CA GLU A 131 21.66 8.27 1.16
C GLU A 131 21.24 9.66 1.64
N LYS A 132 19.92 9.94 1.61
CA LYS A 132 19.37 11.23 2.08
C LYS A 132 19.15 11.29 3.60
N GLY A 133 19.30 10.18 4.33
CA GLY A 133 19.04 10.11 5.77
C GLY A 133 17.55 10.32 6.15
N TYR A 134 16.62 10.09 5.21
CA TYR A 134 15.18 10.24 5.42
C TYR A 134 14.39 9.29 4.53
N GLY A 135 13.40 8.63 5.10
CA GLY A 135 12.45 7.82 4.34
C GLY A 135 11.27 7.33 5.19
N ARG A 136 10.14 7.09 4.54
CA ARG A 136 8.93 6.50 5.13
C ARG A 136 8.46 5.38 4.21
N ILE A 137 8.53 4.14 4.66
CA ILE A 137 8.01 2.97 3.92
C ILE A 137 6.81 2.44 4.67
N ILE A 138 5.66 2.39 4.02
CA ILE A 138 4.43 1.85 4.58
C ILE A 138 3.95 0.69 3.70
N ASN A 139 3.87 -0.48 4.30
CA ASN A 139 3.46 -1.70 3.61
C ASN A 139 2.01 -2.04 3.93
N THR A 140 1.23 -2.41 2.93
CA THR A 140 -0.16 -2.84 3.10
C THR A 140 -0.21 -4.33 3.37
N SER A 141 -0.43 -4.69 4.63
CA SER A 141 -0.78 -6.04 5.05
C SER A 141 -2.29 -6.28 4.97
N SER A 142 -2.86 -7.03 5.86
CA SER A 142 -4.30 -7.27 6.04
C SER A 142 -4.53 -7.90 7.40
N VAL A 143 -5.69 -7.70 7.99
CA VAL A 143 -6.09 -8.41 9.21
C VAL A 143 -6.09 -9.93 9.04
N VAL A 144 -6.38 -10.44 7.84
CA VAL A 144 -6.33 -11.90 7.59
C VAL A 144 -4.93 -12.49 7.75
N ALA A 145 -3.87 -11.66 7.70
CA ALA A 145 -2.51 -12.09 8.03
C ALA A 145 -2.35 -12.46 9.51
N LEU A 146 -3.26 -12.01 10.38
CA LEU A 146 -3.19 -12.19 11.83
C LEU A 146 -4.03 -13.38 12.30
N TYR A 147 -5.15 -13.70 11.62
CA TYR A 147 -6.04 -14.79 12.03
C TYR A 147 -6.32 -15.86 10.96
N GLY A 148 -5.86 -15.63 9.72
CA GLY A 148 -6.16 -16.53 8.59
C GLY A 148 -7.53 -16.27 7.97
N ASN A 149 -7.75 -16.82 6.74
CA ASN A 149 -9.07 -16.79 6.10
C ASN A 149 -9.21 -17.98 5.17
N PHE A 150 -10.39 -18.61 5.15
CA PHE A 150 -10.66 -19.74 4.28
C PHE A 150 -10.50 -19.37 2.81
N GLY A 151 -9.77 -20.19 2.05
CA GLY A 151 -9.58 -19.99 0.61
C GLY A 151 -8.50 -18.98 0.24
N GLN A 152 -7.78 -18.40 1.20
CA GLN A 152 -6.78 -17.34 0.97
C GLN A 152 -5.36 -17.75 1.41
N THR A 153 -5.00 -19.01 1.29
CA THR A 153 -3.68 -19.50 1.74
C THR A 153 -2.53 -18.68 1.11
N ASN A 154 -2.59 -18.40 -0.20
CA ASN A 154 -1.62 -17.57 -0.92
C ASN A 154 -1.61 -16.11 -0.42
N TYR A 155 -2.78 -15.50 -0.32
CA TYR A 155 -2.93 -14.10 0.12
C TYR A 155 -2.47 -13.91 1.57
N VAL A 156 -2.93 -14.76 2.48
CA VAL A 156 -2.53 -14.73 3.90
C VAL A 156 -1.03 -14.92 4.05
N ALA A 157 -0.43 -15.87 3.33
CA ALA A 157 1.02 -16.10 3.35
C ALA A 157 1.79 -14.82 2.95
N THR A 158 1.35 -14.13 1.87
CA THR A 158 2.01 -12.90 1.43
C THR A 158 1.83 -11.77 2.44
N LYS A 159 0.63 -11.58 2.98
CA LYS A 159 0.34 -10.48 3.92
C LYS A 159 1.00 -10.68 5.28
N ALA A 160 1.18 -11.92 5.73
CA ALA A 160 2.01 -12.28 6.88
C ALA A 160 3.51 -12.06 6.57
N GLY A 161 3.98 -12.45 5.38
CA GLY A 161 5.35 -12.18 4.92
C GLY A 161 5.68 -10.68 4.88
N VAL A 162 4.74 -9.85 4.47
CA VAL A 162 4.86 -8.38 4.47
C VAL A 162 5.10 -7.83 5.89
N ILE A 163 4.45 -8.39 6.92
CA ILE A 163 4.72 -8.04 8.32
C ILE A 163 6.16 -8.40 8.70
N GLY A 164 6.65 -9.57 8.27
CA GLY A 164 8.03 -10.00 8.47
C GLY A 164 9.03 -9.06 7.81
N ILE A 165 8.82 -8.73 6.53
CA ILE A 165 9.62 -7.75 5.78
C ILE A 165 9.65 -6.39 6.51
N THR A 166 8.50 -5.91 6.95
CA THR A 166 8.37 -4.64 7.67
C THR A 166 9.27 -4.59 8.90
N LYS A 167 9.20 -5.62 9.75
CA LYS A 167 10.00 -5.71 10.98
C LYS A 167 11.50 -5.80 10.71
N THR A 168 11.89 -6.52 9.66
CA THR A 168 13.28 -6.67 9.26
C THR A 168 13.86 -5.36 8.73
N LEU A 169 13.18 -4.74 7.76
CA LEU A 169 13.63 -3.48 7.18
C LEU A 169 13.63 -2.33 8.20
N ALA A 170 12.71 -2.32 9.16
CA ALA A 170 12.72 -1.35 10.24
C ALA A 170 14.02 -1.41 11.08
N ARG A 171 14.58 -2.61 11.28
CA ARG A 171 15.87 -2.80 11.97
C ARG A 171 17.05 -2.40 11.10
N GLU A 172 17.04 -2.79 9.83
CA GLU A 172 18.15 -2.52 8.90
C GLU A 172 18.30 -1.04 8.55
N LEU A 173 17.16 -0.32 8.43
CA LEU A 173 17.11 1.03 7.89
C LEU A 173 16.91 2.11 8.97
N GLY A 174 16.47 1.74 10.17
CA GLY A 174 16.12 2.70 11.23
C GLY A 174 17.25 3.65 11.62
N ARG A 175 18.48 3.16 11.81
CA ARG A 175 19.65 4.00 12.11
C ARG A 175 20.07 4.91 10.95
N LYS A 176 19.48 4.72 9.78
CA LYS A 176 19.73 5.48 8.55
C LYS A 176 18.62 6.51 8.25
N GLY A 177 17.76 6.77 9.25
CA GLY A 177 16.70 7.77 9.14
C GLY A 177 15.42 7.30 8.41
N VAL A 178 15.30 6.00 8.13
CA VAL A 178 14.13 5.44 7.43
C VAL A 178 13.26 4.64 8.39
N THR A 179 11.97 4.99 8.50
CA THR A 179 10.99 4.17 9.23
C THR A 179 10.25 3.24 8.27
N VAL A 180 9.97 2.04 8.74
CA VAL A 180 9.23 1.02 7.97
C VAL A 180 8.11 0.48 8.84
N ASN A 181 6.86 0.68 8.42
CA ASN A 181 5.67 0.24 9.15
C ASN A 181 4.70 -0.49 8.22
N ALA A 182 3.75 -1.20 8.78
CA ALA A 182 2.66 -1.82 8.05
C ALA A 182 1.30 -1.29 8.52
N VAL A 183 0.35 -1.23 7.61
CA VAL A 183 -1.08 -1.10 7.91
C VAL A 183 -1.75 -2.42 7.59
N ALA A 184 -2.61 -2.90 8.48
CA ALA A 184 -3.43 -4.09 8.30
C ALA A 184 -4.91 -3.69 8.22
N PRO A 185 -5.44 -3.43 7.01
CA PRO A 185 -6.84 -3.09 6.82
C PRO A 185 -7.76 -4.27 7.17
N GLY A 186 -8.93 -3.95 7.75
CA GLY A 186 -10.06 -4.87 7.88
C GLY A 186 -10.89 -4.98 6.60
N PHE A 187 -12.20 -5.12 6.76
CA PHE A 187 -13.13 -5.10 5.64
C PHE A 187 -13.42 -3.67 5.19
N ILE A 188 -12.96 -3.31 4.00
CA ILE A 188 -13.03 -1.93 3.48
C ILE A 188 -13.96 -1.89 2.26
N ALA A 189 -14.87 -0.92 2.22
CA ALA A 189 -15.87 -0.69 1.19
C ALA A 189 -15.24 -0.13 -0.10
N THR A 190 -14.35 -0.91 -0.73
CA THR A 190 -13.83 -0.61 -2.07
C THR A 190 -14.90 -0.89 -3.12
N GLU A 191 -14.73 -0.35 -4.33
CA GLU A 191 -15.66 -0.62 -5.45
C GLU A 191 -15.83 -2.11 -5.77
N MET A 192 -14.81 -2.92 -5.49
CA MET A 192 -14.89 -4.38 -5.63
C MET A 192 -15.80 -4.99 -4.55
N VAL A 193 -15.65 -4.55 -3.31
CA VAL A 193 -16.45 -5.05 -2.19
C VAL A 193 -17.91 -4.61 -2.31
N LYS A 194 -18.17 -3.36 -2.68
CA LYS A 194 -19.53 -2.83 -2.88
C LYS A 194 -20.36 -3.59 -3.93
N LYS A 195 -19.70 -4.30 -4.86
CA LYS A 195 -20.36 -5.13 -5.88
C LYS A 195 -20.73 -6.54 -5.39
N MET A 196 -20.38 -6.90 -4.15
CA MET A 196 -20.76 -8.19 -3.57
C MET A 196 -22.26 -8.22 -3.24
N PRO A 197 -22.87 -9.41 -3.18
CA PRO A 197 -24.27 -9.57 -2.76
C PRO A 197 -24.50 -8.96 -1.37
N GLU A 198 -25.69 -8.36 -1.18
CA GLU A 198 -26.04 -7.63 0.06
C GLU A 198 -25.95 -8.51 1.32
N ASN A 199 -26.34 -9.79 1.22
CA ASN A 199 -26.22 -10.74 2.32
C ASN A 199 -24.76 -10.98 2.74
N ILE A 200 -23.81 -10.95 1.79
CA ILE A 200 -22.38 -11.07 2.08
C ILE A 200 -21.87 -9.81 2.76
N LEU A 201 -22.23 -8.61 2.23
CA LEU A 201 -21.86 -7.34 2.83
C LEU A 201 -22.35 -7.26 4.28
N LYS A 202 -23.62 -7.57 4.53
CA LYS A 202 -24.20 -7.60 5.86
C LYS A 202 -23.47 -8.57 6.80
N SER A 203 -23.15 -9.79 6.32
CA SER A 203 -22.35 -10.74 7.10
C SER A 203 -20.94 -10.25 7.40
N MET A 204 -20.35 -9.42 6.53
CA MET A 204 -19.04 -8.79 6.80
C MET A 204 -19.19 -7.71 7.88
N GLU A 205 -20.19 -6.85 7.77
CA GLU A 205 -20.48 -5.77 8.75
C GLU A 205 -20.75 -6.32 10.14
N GLU A 206 -21.53 -7.41 10.27
CA GLU A 206 -21.83 -8.08 11.53
C GLU A 206 -20.58 -8.62 12.26
N LYS A 207 -19.50 -8.89 11.52
CA LYS A 207 -18.21 -9.32 12.11
C LYS A 207 -17.36 -8.16 12.61
N VAL A 208 -17.69 -6.91 12.23
CA VAL A 208 -16.94 -5.74 12.63
C VAL A 208 -17.56 -5.15 13.92
N PRO A 209 -16.85 -5.04 15.03
CA PRO A 209 -17.38 -4.43 16.26
C PRO A 209 -17.95 -3.02 16.08
N LEU A 210 -17.40 -2.21 15.16
CA LEU A 210 -17.97 -0.90 14.80
C LEU A 210 -19.25 -0.99 13.95
N GLY A 211 -19.72 -2.19 13.57
CA GLY A 211 -20.98 -2.44 12.86
C GLY A 211 -21.03 -1.93 11.43
N ARG A 212 -19.90 -1.66 10.79
CA ARG A 212 -19.82 -1.19 9.40
C ARG A 212 -18.50 -1.59 8.75
N LEU A 213 -18.46 -1.55 7.43
CA LEU A 213 -17.20 -1.59 6.70
C LEU A 213 -16.42 -0.30 6.91
N GLY A 214 -15.10 -0.38 6.88
CA GLY A 214 -14.23 0.79 6.81
C GLY A 214 -14.28 1.42 5.43
N MET A 215 -13.88 2.69 5.33
CA MET A 215 -13.79 3.43 4.07
C MET A 215 -12.32 3.52 3.61
N PRO A 216 -12.06 3.55 2.28
CA PRO A 216 -10.70 3.73 1.76
C PRO A 216 -9.97 4.94 2.34
N GLU A 217 -10.69 6.03 2.63
CA GLU A 217 -10.17 7.28 3.20
C GLU A 217 -9.68 7.10 4.64
N GLU A 218 -10.23 6.14 5.39
CA GLU A 218 -9.78 5.80 6.75
C GLU A 218 -8.42 5.10 6.71
N ILE A 219 -8.20 4.22 5.71
CA ILE A 219 -6.88 3.61 5.47
C ILE A 219 -5.88 4.64 4.97
N ALA A 220 -6.29 5.52 4.04
CA ALA A 220 -5.45 6.61 3.56
C ALA A 220 -5.02 7.55 4.70
N SER A 221 -5.87 7.73 5.73
CA SER A 221 -5.54 8.50 6.93
C SER A 221 -4.45 7.85 7.78
N ALA A 222 -4.48 6.52 7.91
CA ALA A 222 -3.45 5.76 8.60
C ALA A 222 -2.11 5.81 7.83
N TYR A 223 -2.15 5.67 6.50
CA TYR A 223 -0.95 5.85 5.67
C TYR A 223 -0.37 7.25 5.83
N LEU A 224 -1.20 8.29 5.75
CA LEU A 224 -0.78 9.67 5.91
C LEU A 224 -0.11 9.92 7.26
N PHE A 225 -0.69 9.44 8.35
CA PHE A 225 -0.11 9.54 9.68
C PHE A 225 1.29 8.90 9.73
N LEU A 226 1.42 7.64 9.28
CA LEU A 226 2.69 6.93 9.29
C LEU A 226 3.74 7.52 8.33
N ALA A 227 3.30 8.22 7.27
CA ALA A 227 4.16 8.92 6.33
C ALA A 227 4.63 10.29 6.83
N SER A 228 3.94 10.87 7.80
CA SER A 228 4.23 12.20 8.34
C SER A 228 5.34 12.18 9.41
N ASP A 229 5.81 13.36 9.78
CA ASP A 229 6.80 13.50 10.85
C ASP A 229 6.21 13.28 12.25
N GLU A 230 4.87 13.26 12.39
CA GLU A 230 4.17 12.89 13.63
C GLU A 230 4.45 11.43 14.05
N ALA A 231 4.74 10.55 13.07
CA ALA A 231 5.08 9.15 13.30
C ALA A 231 6.59 8.87 13.33
N ALA A 232 7.44 9.89 13.52
CA ALA A 232 8.90 9.76 13.40
C ALA A 232 9.52 8.72 14.36
N TYR A 233 8.85 8.40 15.48
CA TYR A 233 9.31 7.39 16.44
C TYR A 233 8.55 6.06 16.35
N ILE A 234 7.71 5.89 15.32
CA ILE A 234 7.00 4.62 15.04
C ILE A 234 7.78 3.87 13.96
N ASN A 235 8.34 2.71 14.33
CA ASN A 235 9.17 1.90 13.43
C ASN A 235 8.99 0.40 13.71
N GLY A 236 8.70 -0.39 12.68
CA GLY A 236 8.44 -1.83 12.78
C GLY A 236 7.04 -2.20 13.26
N ALA A 237 6.14 -1.22 13.40
CA ALA A 237 4.76 -1.45 13.82
C ALA A 237 3.89 -2.04 12.71
N THR A 238 2.87 -2.80 13.13
CA THR A 238 1.73 -3.16 12.27
C THR A 238 0.48 -2.55 12.89
N LEU A 239 -0.06 -1.54 12.23
CA LEU A 239 -1.26 -0.82 12.66
C LEU A 239 -2.50 -1.48 12.06
N SER A 240 -3.32 -2.12 12.87
CA SER A 240 -4.64 -2.61 12.45
C SER A 240 -5.61 -1.43 12.31
N VAL A 241 -6.29 -1.38 11.16
CA VAL A 241 -7.34 -0.38 10.87
C VAL A 241 -8.55 -1.16 10.38
N ASP A 242 -9.29 -1.72 11.32
CA ASP A 242 -10.18 -2.86 11.06
C ASP A 242 -11.54 -2.78 11.79
N GLY A 243 -11.79 -1.70 12.54
CA GLY A 243 -13.02 -1.56 13.31
C GLY A 243 -13.14 -2.53 14.50
N GLY A 244 -12.02 -3.14 14.91
CA GLY A 244 -11.95 -4.04 16.06
C GLY A 244 -12.14 -5.53 15.72
N ILE A 245 -11.98 -5.93 14.45
CA ILE A 245 -12.09 -7.35 14.04
C ILE A 245 -11.02 -8.22 14.72
N VAL A 246 -9.80 -7.69 14.84
CA VAL A 246 -8.69 -8.40 15.49
C VAL A 246 -8.46 -7.76 16.85
N ASN A 247 -8.90 -8.44 17.89
CA ASN A 247 -8.67 -8.09 19.30
C ASN A 247 -7.80 -9.17 19.94
#